data_6ef9d0cf272b032d57d858b1a27869e6
#
_entry.id   6ef9d0cf272b032d57d858b1a27869e6
#
_cell.length_a   1.000
_cell.length_b   1.000
_cell.length_c   1.000
_cell.angle_alpha   90.00
_cell.angle_beta   90.00
_cell.angle_gamma   90.00
#
_symmetry.space_group_name_H-M   'P 1'
#
loop_
_entity.id
_entity.type
_entity.pdbx_description
1 polymer ?
#
loop_
_entity_poly.entity_id
_entity_poly.type
_entity_poly.pdbx_seq_one_letter_code
_entity_poly.pdbx_strand_id
1 'polypeptide(L)'
;MRRITTFLCGLGIAHSLFFAASANADWFVNQSVYSEAHKYLLQGKTAQAFGSIVEAWQQSPNYDQESNLNDLLDLAIDEDCGHSLDKAVLPTWLSKLSIERAVVQNINQQILKLSIVGLTRVDITQITFSKYPNYSLIDATPVIDDGGYFTVEAHKLDHKVEAGLYKLTIVAKGEPVWNKWVVLNEPPAKQTLGWKDSNSWRIDQIKKPNNSCPAPILSIKMYDLNDTDWRPLWSEEVDTRLPTELPKLNIPEGRYWLDVGLIQSRWQGELSILDIQSITRPIDYSDDELE
;
A
#
# COMPACT_ATOMS: atom_id res chain seq x y z
N MET A 1 58.40 -54.65 73.51
CA MET A 1 58.58 -54.64 72.08
C MET A 1 57.21 -54.59 71.41
N ARG A 2 56.69 -53.42 70.98
CA ARG A 2 55.45 -53.28 70.29
C ARG A 2 55.64 -52.20 69.17
N ARG A 3 55.59 -52.62 67.94
CA ARG A 3 55.68 -51.77 66.75
C ARG A 3 54.32 -51.10 66.51
N ILE A 4 54.29 -49.78 66.49
CA ILE A 4 53.11 -49.00 66.10
C ILE A 4 53.24 -48.68 64.61
N THR A 5 52.27 -49.15 63.88
CA THR A 5 52.17 -48.88 62.44
C THR A 5 51.22 -47.69 62.25
N THR A 6 51.73 -46.63 61.71
CA THR A 6 50.96 -45.38 61.41
C THR A 6 50.35 -45.52 60.04
N PHE A 7 49.01 -45.44 59.97
CA PHE A 7 48.27 -45.37 58.73
C PHE A 7 48.14 -43.91 58.30
N LEU A 8 48.70 -43.55 57.16
CA LEU A 8 48.43 -42.28 56.48
C LEU A 8 47.20 -42.40 55.61
N CYS A 9 46.10 -41.70 55.97
CA CYS A 9 44.95 -41.48 55.07
C CYS A 9 45.26 -40.35 54.13
N GLY A 10 45.48 -40.66 52.90
CA GLY A 10 45.55 -39.65 51.82
C GLY A 10 44.14 -39.14 51.38
N LEU A 11 43.87 -37.89 51.67
CA LEU A 11 42.69 -37.20 51.13
C LEU A 11 42.94 -36.86 49.61
N GLY A 12 42.31 -37.63 48.76
CA GLY A 12 42.25 -37.30 47.32
C GLY A 12 41.18 -36.21 47.08
N ILE A 13 41.62 -35.00 46.82
CA ILE A 13 40.72 -33.92 46.37
C ILE A 13 40.42 -34.15 44.86
N ALA A 14 39.23 -34.69 44.57
CA ALA A 14 38.72 -34.77 43.21
C ALA A 14 38.34 -33.38 42.74
N HIS A 15 39.15 -32.77 41.87
CA HIS A 15 38.81 -31.56 41.13
C HIS A 15 37.83 -31.92 40.02
N SER A 16 36.53 -31.76 40.27
CA SER A 16 35.49 -31.79 39.24
C SER A 16 35.64 -30.51 38.40
N LEU A 17 36.30 -30.63 37.28
CA LEU A 17 36.26 -29.63 36.22
C LEU A 17 34.84 -29.56 35.67
N PHE A 18 34.05 -28.60 36.15
CA PHE A 18 32.83 -28.18 35.47
C PHE A 18 33.22 -27.52 34.17
N PHE A 19 33.19 -28.27 33.09
CA PHE A 19 33.08 -27.71 31.75
C PHE A 19 31.70 -27.03 31.68
N ALA A 20 31.65 -25.74 31.90
CA ALA A 20 30.56 -24.90 31.45
C ALA A 20 30.51 -25.01 29.94
N ALA A 21 29.72 -25.90 29.39
CA ALA A 21 29.32 -25.86 28.01
C ALA A 21 28.56 -24.53 27.85
N SER A 22 29.24 -23.52 27.29
CA SER A 22 28.55 -22.36 26.77
C SER A 22 27.59 -22.90 25.72
N ALA A 23 26.33 -23.06 26.09
CA ALA A 23 25.26 -23.30 25.16
C ALA A 23 25.21 -22.02 24.32
N ASN A 24 25.87 -22.09 23.17
CA ASN A 24 25.67 -21.11 22.14
C ASN A 24 24.18 -21.22 21.75
N ALA A 25 23.40 -20.21 22.14
CA ALA A 25 22.02 -20.06 21.72
C ALA A 25 21.94 -19.64 20.24
N ASP A 26 22.86 -20.10 19.42
CA ASP A 26 22.97 -19.83 17.97
C ASP A 26 21.81 -20.44 17.16
N TRP A 27 21.03 -21.32 17.77
CA TRP A 27 19.86 -21.89 17.12
C TRP A 27 18.67 -20.90 16.99
N PHE A 28 18.69 -19.76 17.72
CA PHE A 28 17.70 -18.69 17.59
C PHE A 28 18.05 -17.64 16.54
N VAL A 29 19.27 -17.61 16.04
CA VAL A 29 19.71 -16.69 15.00
C VAL A 29 19.86 -17.45 13.71
N ASN A 30 18.80 -18.06 13.23
CA ASN A 30 18.71 -18.28 11.81
C ASN A 30 18.71 -16.87 11.20
N GLN A 31 19.79 -16.47 10.53
CA GLN A 31 19.89 -15.23 9.78
C GLN A 31 18.96 -15.33 8.56
N SER A 32 17.66 -15.45 8.83
CA SER A 32 16.64 -15.37 7.80
C SER A 32 16.48 -13.92 7.42
N VAL A 33 16.14 -13.65 6.19
CA VAL A 33 15.84 -12.31 5.67
C VAL A 33 14.77 -11.61 6.53
N TYR A 34 13.86 -12.39 7.13
CA TYR A 34 12.86 -11.93 8.09
C TYR A 34 13.50 -11.36 9.38
N SER A 35 14.49 -12.07 9.94
CA SER A 35 15.22 -11.62 11.14
C SER A 35 16.01 -10.34 10.84
N GLU A 36 16.54 -10.20 9.64
CA GLU A 36 17.24 -8.99 9.22
C GLU A 36 16.30 -7.80 9.08
N ALA A 37 15.11 -7.99 8.48
CA ALA A 37 14.09 -6.95 8.40
C ALA A 37 13.72 -6.42 9.79
N HIS A 38 13.43 -7.31 10.74
CA HIS A 38 13.18 -6.93 12.15
C HIS A 38 14.35 -6.17 12.77
N LYS A 39 15.57 -6.66 12.60
CA LYS A 39 16.77 -6.02 13.14
C LYS A 39 16.95 -4.61 12.59
N TYR A 40 16.72 -4.41 11.29
CA TYR A 40 16.81 -3.08 10.68
C TYR A 40 15.72 -2.14 11.19
N LEU A 41 14.48 -2.61 11.37
CA LEU A 41 13.40 -1.82 11.96
C LEU A 41 13.75 -1.38 13.40
N LEU A 42 14.24 -2.28 14.24
CA LEU A 42 14.67 -1.96 15.60
C LEU A 42 15.84 -0.95 15.63
N GLN A 43 16.60 -0.82 14.56
CA GLN A 43 17.69 0.15 14.41
C GLN A 43 17.25 1.47 13.74
N GLY A 44 15.96 1.65 13.40
CA GLY A 44 15.47 2.79 12.65
C GLY A 44 15.99 2.85 11.20
N LYS A 45 16.37 1.71 10.63
CA LYS A 45 16.93 1.61 9.28
C LYS A 45 15.87 1.15 8.28
N THR A 46 14.83 1.95 8.12
CA THR A 46 13.59 1.61 7.38
C THR A 46 13.85 1.17 5.94
N ALA A 47 14.70 1.87 5.20
CA ALA A 47 15.02 1.50 3.81
C ALA A 47 15.77 0.15 3.70
N GLN A 48 16.60 -0.20 4.68
CA GLN A 48 17.29 -1.50 4.72
C GLN A 48 16.32 -2.62 5.09
N ALA A 49 15.42 -2.36 6.05
CA ALA A 49 14.33 -3.28 6.39
C ALA A 49 13.45 -3.56 5.17
N PHE A 50 13.06 -2.52 4.42
CA PHE A 50 12.30 -2.68 3.20
C PHE A 50 13.02 -3.52 2.14
N GLY A 51 14.33 -3.33 1.96
CA GLY A 51 15.15 -4.19 1.09
C GLY A 51 15.05 -5.66 1.48
N SER A 52 15.15 -5.98 2.77
CA SER A 52 14.98 -7.35 3.29
C SER A 52 13.55 -7.88 3.09
N ILE A 53 12.52 -7.03 3.25
CA ILE A 53 11.13 -7.41 2.95
C ILE A 53 10.97 -7.79 1.47
N VAL A 54 11.53 -7.00 0.55
CA VAL A 54 11.51 -7.30 -0.90
C VAL A 54 12.19 -8.64 -1.19
N GLU A 55 13.36 -8.88 -0.60
CA GLU A 55 14.10 -10.13 -0.77
C GLU A 55 13.33 -11.33 -0.22
N ALA A 56 12.67 -11.18 0.94
CA ALA A 56 11.84 -12.23 1.51
C ALA A 56 10.64 -12.58 0.61
N TRP A 57 9.99 -11.60 0.03
CA TRP A 57 8.92 -11.83 -0.95
C TRP A 57 9.42 -12.58 -2.20
N GLN A 58 10.65 -12.35 -2.62
CA GLN A 58 11.26 -13.05 -3.77
C GLN A 58 11.55 -14.53 -3.47
N GLN A 59 11.56 -14.95 -2.21
CA GLN A 59 11.72 -16.34 -1.80
C GLN A 59 10.42 -17.15 -1.84
N SER A 60 9.34 -16.59 -2.38
CA SER A 60 8.02 -17.24 -2.49
C SER A 60 7.50 -17.70 -1.13
N PRO A 61 7.20 -16.78 -0.21
CA PRO A 61 6.76 -17.08 1.14
C PRO A 61 5.48 -17.93 1.16
N ASN A 62 5.31 -18.73 2.19
CA ASN A 62 4.03 -19.38 2.47
C ASN A 62 3.07 -18.40 3.18
N TYR A 63 1.82 -18.81 3.38
CA TYR A 63 0.77 -17.94 3.96
C TYR A 63 1.15 -17.28 5.28
N ASP A 64 1.74 -18.02 6.23
CA ASP A 64 2.14 -17.48 7.53
C ASP A 64 3.29 -16.47 7.39
N GLN A 65 4.19 -16.71 6.46
CA GLN A 65 5.29 -15.81 6.14
C GLN A 65 4.79 -14.54 5.44
N GLU A 66 3.79 -14.63 4.57
CA GLU A 66 3.15 -13.48 3.93
C GLU A 66 2.50 -12.56 4.97
N SER A 67 1.77 -13.14 5.95
CA SER A 67 1.20 -12.38 7.06
C SER A 67 2.28 -11.63 7.85
N ASN A 68 3.37 -12.31 8.19
CA ASN A 68 4.50 -11.68 8.90
C ASN A 68 5.17 -10.56 8.06
N LEU A 69 5.25 -10.71 6.73
CA LEU A 69 5.80 -9.68 5.85
C LEU A 69 4.89 -8.46 5.77
N ASN A 70 3.57 -8.65 5.81
CA ASN A 70 2.62 -7.54 5.90
C ASN A 70 2.77 -6.79 7.22
N ASP A 71 2.86 -7.51 8.35
CA ASP A 71 3.09 -6.89 9.66
C ASP A 71 4.41 -6.10 9.70
N LEU A 72 5.48 -6.63 9.10
CA LEU A 72 6.76 -5.95 8.98
C LEU A 72 6.68 -4.69 8.11
N LEU A 73 5.93 -4.75 7.01
CA LEU A 73 5.70 -3.58 6.16
C LEU A 73 4.91 -2.51 6.91
N ASP A 74 3.86 -2.89 7.63
CA ASP A 74 3.06 -1.96 8.43
C ASP A 74 3.90 -1.27 9.51
N LEU A 75 4.78 -2.01 10.20
CA LEU A 75 5.75 -1.44 11.13
C LEU A 75 6.75 -0.49 10.43
N ALA A 76 7.19 -0.83 9.21
CA ALA A 76 8.10 0.02 8.45
C ALA A 76 7.44 1.32 7.97
N ILE A 77 6.13 1.31 7.74
CA ILE A 77 5.33 2.48 7.36
C ILE A 77 5.09 3.42 8.56
N ASP A 78 5.18 2.91 9.81
CA ASP A 78 4.72 3.57 11.04
C ASP A 78 5.42 4.90 11.33
N GLU A 79 6.64 5.10 10.86
CA GLU A 79 7.43 6.29 11.17
C GLU A 79 6.97 7.53 10.38
N ASP A 80 6.77 7.37 9.07
CA ASP A 80 6.53 8.49 8.14
C ASP A 80 5.59 8.16 6.98
N CYS A 81 4.68 7.23 7.20
CA CYS A 81 3.75 6.74 6.18
C CYS A 81 4.43 6.16 4.92
N GLY A 82 5.67 5.66 5.08
CA GLY A 82 6.41 4.98 4.04
C GLY A 82 7.30 5.86 3.15
N HIS A 83 7.46 7.15 3.45
CA HIS A 83 8.36 8.02 2.69
C HIS A 83 9.84 7.57 2.79
N SER A 84 10.26 6.97 3.90
CA SER A 84 11.60 6.46 4.11
C SER A 84 11.83 5.02 3.61
N LEU A 85 10.78 4.31 3.17
CA LEU A 85 10.90 2.93 2.69
C LEU A 85 11.87 2.77 1.53
N ASP A 86 11.88 3.74 0.63
CA ASP A 86 12.72 3.68 -0.55
C ASP A 86 13.36 5.05 -0.79
N LYS A 87 14.68 5.07 -0.90
CA LYS A 87 15.46 6.28 -1.18
C LYS A 87 15.63 6.57 -2.67
N ALA A 88 15.16 5.66 -3.53
CA ALA A 88 15.21 5.86 -4.96
C ALA A 88 14.23 6.96 -5.37
N VAL A 89 14.77 8.06 -5.89
CA VAL A 89 13.99 9.18 -6.45
C VAL A 89 13.37 8.78 -7.79
N LEU A 90 12.26 9.41 -8.11
CA LEU A 90 11.69 9.32 -9.45
C LEU A 90 12.68 9.92 -10.47
N PRO A 91 12.73 9.40 -11.70
CA PRO A 91 13.55 10.00 -12.74
C PRO A 91 13.08 11.43 -13.05
N THR A 92 13.98 12.29 -13.46
CA THR A 92 13.74 13.74 -13.65
C THR A 92 12.60 14.05 -14.65
N TRP A 93 12.32 13.11 -15.54
CA TRP A 93 11.23 13.23 -16.51
C TRP A 93 9.86 12.81 -15.96
N LEU A 94 9.80 12.19 -14.78
CA LEU A 94 8.57 11.70 -14.13
C LEU A 94 8.39 12.45 -12.79
N SER A 95 7.49 13.41 -12.75
CA SER A 95 7.33 14.30 -11.58
C SER A 95 6.29 13.83 -10.58
N LYS A 96 5.40 12.90 -10.97
CA LYS A 96 4.40 12.27 -10.10
C LYS A 96 4.15 10.85 -10.57
N LEU A 97 3.99 9.93 -9.63
CA LEU A 97 3.63 8.55 -9.90
C LEU A 97 2.79 8.01 -8.75
N SER A 98 1.64 7.42 -9.07
CA SER A 98 0.78 6.75 -8.10
C SER A 98 0.30 5.40 -8.62
N ILE A 99 0.10 4.47 -7.69
CA ILE A 99 -0.62 3.22 -7.90
C ILE A 99 -1.93 3.35 -7.14
N GLU A 100 -3.04 3.18 -7.84
CA GLU A 100 -4.38 3.37 -7.29
C GLU A 100 -5.14 2.04 -7.35
N ARG A 101 -5.56 1.55 -6.17
CA ARG A 101 -6.44 0.40 -6.04
C ARG A 101 -7.82 0.91 -5.66
N ALA A 102 -8.81 0.74 -6.53
CA ALA A 102 -10.16 1.24 -6.25
C ALA A 102 -11.18 0.10 -6.19
N VAL A 103 -12.09 0.23 -5.22
CA VAL A 103 -13.31 -0.56 -5.11
C VAL A 103 -14.48 0.39 -5.30
N VAL A 104 -15.13 0.31 -6.45
CA VAL A 104 -16.27 1.16 -6.80
C VAL A 104 -17.55 0.36 -6.65
N GLN A 105 -18.38 0.73 -5.69
CA GLN A 105 -19.69 0.14 -5.48
C GLN A 105 -20.75 0.99 -6.17
N ASN A 106 -21.34 0.48 -7.24
CA ASN A 106 -22.53 1.07 -7.81
C ASN A 106 -23.80 0.30 -7.36
N ILE A 107 -24.98 0.69 -7.84
CA ILE A 107 -26.25 0.13 -7.41
C ILE A 107 -26.32 -1.41 -7.55
N ASN A 108 -25.72 -1.96 -8.61
CA ASN A 108 -25.91 -3.36 -9.00
C ASN A 108 -24.65 -4.21 -8.92
N GLN A 109 -23.47 -3.60 -8.83
CA GLN A 109 -22.21 -4.31 -8.93
C GLN A 109 -21.07 -3.62 -8.19
N GLN A 110 -20.06 -4.39 -7.86
CA GLN A 110 -18.79 -3.91 -7.39
C GLN A 110 -17.76 -4.01 -8.55
N ILE A 111 -17.09 -2.92 -8.82
CA ILE A 111 -16.05 -2.83 -9.85
C ILE A 111 -14.72 -2.67 -9.14
N LEU A 112 -13.77 -3.49 -9.49
CA LEU A 112 -12.40 -3.42 -9.00
C LEU A 112 -11.54 -2.75 -10.06
N LYS A 113 -10.75 -1.78 -9.66
CA LYS A 113 -9.82 -1.05 -10.55
C LYS A 113 -8.42 -1.06 -9.97
N LEU A 114 -7.45 -1.14 -10.86
CA LEU A 114 -6.04 -0.90 -10.58
C LEU A 114 -5.53 0.03 -11.67
N SER A 115 -5.01 1.17 -11.26
CA SER A 115 -4.51 2.18 -12.18
C SER A 115 -3.10 2.60 -11.81
N ILE A 116 -2.31 2.98 -12.80
CA ILE A 116 -1.06 3.71 -12.61
C ILE A 116 -1.26 5.08 -13.23
N VAL A 117 -1.09 6.09 -12.40
CA VAL A 117 -1.33 7.49 -12.76
C VAL A 117 -0.04 8.27 -12.56
N GLY A 118 0.28 9.17 -13.46
CA GLY A 118 1.49 9.96 -13.34
C GLY A 118 1.50 11.23 -14.15
N LEU A 119 2.59 11.98 -13.97
CA LEU A 119 2.88 13.22 -14.70
C LEU A 119 4.27 13.12 -15.28
N THR A 120 4.37 13.12 -16.60
CA THR A 120 5.62 12.95 -17.35
C THR A 120 5.93 14.16 -18.23
N ARG A 121 7.21 14.32 -18.56
CA ARG A 121 7.69 15.33 -19.52
C ARG A 121 8.17 14.72 -20.84
N VAL A 122 8.09 13.40 -20.97
CA VAL A 122 8.53 12.65 -22.14
C VAL A 122 7.48 11.62 -22.55
N ASP A 123 7.53 11.17 -23.78
CA ASP A 123 6.64 10.11 -24.26
C ASP A 123 6.96 8.79 -23.54
N ILE A 124 5.97 8.17 -22.94
CA ILE A 124 6.05 6.82 -22.38
C ILE A 124 5.52 5.84 -23.43
N THR A 125 6.33 4.84 -23.75
CA THR A 125 5.98 3.84 -24.77
C THR A 125 5.35 2.59 -24.18
N GLN A 126 5.65 2.26 -22.92
CA GLN A 126 5.10 1.09 -22.25
C GLN A 126 5.14 1.26 -20.73
N ILE A 127 4.09 0.81 -20.07
CA ILE A 127 4.03 0.62 -18.62
C ILE A 127 3.61 -0.83 -18.37
N THR A 128 4.42 -1.55 -17.56
CA THR A 128 4.06 -2.88 -17.09
C THR A 128 4.01 -2.90 -15.57
N PHE A 129 3.00 -3.56 -15.02
CA PHE A 129 2.87 -3.82 -13.60
C PHE A 129 2.50 -5.28 -13.38
N SER A 130 3.40 -6.03 -12.74
CA SER A 130 3.28 -7.48 -12.61
C SER A 130 3.50 -7.91 -11.16
N LYS A 131 2.65 -8.82 -10.65
CA LYS A 131 2.87 -9.51 -9.37
C LYS A 131 4.01 -10.52 -9.55
N TYR A 132 4.92 -10.55 -8.62
CA TYR A 132 6.03 -11.53 -8.62
C TYR A 132 5.47 -12.97 -8.53
N PRO A 133 6.04 -13.98 -9.24
CA PRO A 133 7.20 -13.81 -10.12
C PRO A 133 6.90 -13.21 -11.50
N ASN A 134 5.73 -13.41 -12.12
CA ASN A 134 5.48 -12.98 -13.51
C ASN A 134 3.99 -12.85 -13.87
N TYR A 135 3.12 -12.55 -12.93
CA TYR A 135 1.69 -12.37 -13.23
C TYR A 135 1.41 -10.92 -13.63
N SER A 136 1.21 -10.68 -14.93
CA SER A 136 0.95 -9.33 -15.46
C SER A 136 -0.46 -8.86 -15.13
N LEU A 137 -0.57 -7.66 -14.55
CA LEU A 137 -1.82 -6.96 -14.27
C LEU A 137 -2.05 -5.80 -15.24
N ILE A 138 -1.00 -5.08 -15.59
CA ILE A 138 -1.02 -3.99 -16.57
C ILE A 138 0.15 -4.21 -17.54
N ASP A 139 -0.15 -4.10 -18.82
CA ASP A 139 0.82 -4.03 -19.91
C ASP A 139 0.20 -3.16 -21.01
N ALA A 140 0.53 -1.86 -21.00
CA ALA A 140 -0.14 -0.89 -21.85
C ALA A 140 0.78 0.28 -22.23
N THR A 141 0.47 0.88 -23.37
CA THR A 141 1.00 2.20 -23.77
C THR A 141 0.02 3.27 -23.27
N PRO A 142 0.44 4.22 -22.43
CA PRO A 142 -0.43 5.28 -21.95
C PRO A 142 -0.77 6.28 -23.05
N VAL A 143 -1.96 6.87 -22.95
CA VAL A 143 -2.28 8.12 -23.62
C VAL A 143 -1.88 9.24 -22.69
N ILE A 144 -1.05 10.15 -23.18
CA ILE A 144 -0.55 11.31 -22.41
C ILE A 144 -1.28 12.54 -22.93
N ASP A 145 -1.89 13.30 -22.02
CA ASP A 145 -2.55 14.56 -22.37
C ASP A 145 -1.56 15.72 -22.57
N ASP A 146 -2.08 16.87 -22.99
CA ASP A 146 -1.27 18.08 -23.23
C ASP A 146 -0.58 18.61 -21.95
N GLY A 147 -1.07 18.23 -20.77
CA GLY A 147 -0.47 18.56 -19.48
C GLY A 147 0.61 17.59 -19.03
N GLY A 148 0.81 16.48 -19.77
CA GLY A 148 1.74 15.41 -19.43
C GLY A 148 1.14 14.37 -18.47
N TYR A 149 -0.16 14.43 -18.17
CA TYR A 149 -0.82 13.43 -17.33
C TYR A 149 -1.12 12.16 -18.13
N PHE A 150 -0.96 11.04 -17.47
CA PHE A 150 -1.32 9.75 -18.04
C PHE A 150 -2.00 8.86 -16.99
N THR A 151 -2.84 7.97 -17.48
CA THR A 151 -3.45 6.89 -16.70
C THR A 151 -3.42 5.61 -17.52
N VAL A 152 -2.98 4.51 -16.92
CA VAL A 152 -3.17 3.17 -17.46
C VAL A 152 -3.91 2.32 -16.44
N GLU A 153 -4.88 1.53 -16.91
CA GLU A 153 -5.71 0.70 -16.05
C GLU A 153 -5.56 -0.79 -16.43
N ALA A 154 -5.70 -1.66 -15.44
CA ALA A 154 -5.86 -3.08 -15.69
C ALA A 154 -7.19 -3.33 -16.45
N HIS A 155 -7.16 -4.17 -17.47
CA HIS A 155 -8.33 -4.39 -18.31
C HIS A 155 -9.54 -4.96 -17.56
N LYS A 156 -9.29 -5.90 -16.66
CA LYS A 156 -10.33 -6.52 -15.85
C LYS A 156 -9.70 -7.17 -14.61
N LEU A 157 -10.29 -6.88 -13.47
CA LEU A 157 -9.92 -7.53 -12.22
C LEU A 157 -11.12 -8.34 -11.71
N ASP A 158 -10.90 -9.63 -11.56
CA ASP A 158 -11.90 -10.54 -10.98
C ASP A 158 -11.80 -10.56 -9.44
N HIS A 159 -10.64 -10.18 -8.89
CA HIS A 159 -10.36 -10.12 -7.45
C HIS A 159 -9.64 -8.83 -7.09
N LYS A 160 -9.75 -8.43 -5.80
CA LYS A 160 -8.96 -7.32 -5.27
C LYS A 160 -7.47 -7.60 -5.48
N VAL A 161 -6.72 -6.53 -5.74
CA VAL A 161 -5.25 -6.63 -5.81
C VAL A 161 -4.73 -6.98 -4.42
N GLU A 162 -4.18 -8.18 -4.31
CA GLU A 162 -3.72 -8.78 -3.06
C GLU A 162 -2.44 -8.11 -2.54
N ALA A 163 -2.11 -8.37 -1.28
CA ALA A 163 -0.80 -8.09 -0.75
C ALA A 163 0.29 -8.86 -1.52
N GLY A 164 1.50 -8.32 -1.55
CA GLY A 164 2.61 -9.00 -2.18
C GLY A 164 3.61 -8.08 -2.86
N LEU A 165 4.57 -8.73 -3.52
CA LEU A 165 5.61 -8.05 -4.27
C LEU A 165 5.21 -7.88 -5.73
N TYR A 166 5.38 -6.66 -6.22
CA TYR A 166 5.08 -6.27 -7.59
C TYR A 166 6.30 -5.62 -8.24
N LYS A 167 6.38 -5.72 -9.55
CA LYS A 167 7.39 -5.01 -10.34
C LYS A 167 6.69 -4.02 -11.26
N LEU A 168 7.02 -2.74 -11.10
CA LEU A 168 6.65 -1.67 -12.00
C LEU A 168 7.80 -1.39 -12.95
N THR A 169 7.53 -1.35 -14.24
CA THR A 169 8.51 -0.98 -15.27
C THR A 169 7.90 0.07 -16.18
N ILE A 170 8.65 1.15 -16.45
CA ILE A 170 8.24 2.21 -17.36
C ILE A 170 9.34 2.38 -18.41
N VAL A 171 8.95 2.33 -19.67
CA VAL A 171 9.80 2.56 -20.83
C VAL A 171 9.41 3.91 -21.43
N ALA A 172 10.33 4.87 -21.38
CA ALA A 172 10.14 6.20 -21.93
C ALA A 172 11.09 6.45 -23.09
N LYS A 173 10.67 7.25 -24.05
CA LYS A 173 11.40 7.51 -25.29
C LYS A 173 12.68 8.29 -24.98
N GLY A 174 13.81 7.72 -25.36
CA GLY A 174 15.13 8.36 -25.18
C GLY A 174 15.68 8.27 -23.77
N GLU A 175 14.98 7.61 -22.85
CA GLU A 175 15.39 7.46 -21.45
C GLU A 175 15.74 5.99 -21.13
N PRO A 176 16.60 5.75 -20.13
CA PRO A 176 16.82 4.39 -19.63
C PRO A 176 15.53 3.78 -19.10
N VAL A 177 15.37 2.46 -19.25
CA VAL A 177 14.23 1.74 -18.66
C VAL A 177 14.26 1.91 -17.15
N TRP A 178 13.20 2.46 -16.61
CA TRP A 178 13.02 2.63 -15.16
C TRP A 178 12.17 1.50 -14.61
N ASN A 179 12.62 0.90 -13.52
CA ASN A 179 11.87 -0.15 -12.85
C ASN A 179 12.02 -0.06 -11.33
N LYS A 180 11.00 -0.54 -10.64
CA LYS A 180 10.90 -0.47 -9.18
C LYS A 180 10.15 -1.68 -8.63
N TRP A 181 10.66 -2.23 -7.55
CA TRP A 181 9.88 -3.16 -6.72
C TRP A 181 8.88 -2.38 -5.88
N VAL A 182 7.66 -2.87 -5.84
CA VAL A 182 6.57 -2.29 -5.07
C VAL A 182 6.00 -3.37 -4.17
N VAL A 183 5.88 -3.10 -2.88
CA VAL A 183 5.20 -4.00 -1.95
C VAL A 183 3.85 -3.41 -1.62
N LEU A 184 2.79 -4.12 -1.98
CA LEU A 184 1.43 -3.78 -1.61
C LEU A 184 1.04 -4.57 -0.36
N ASN A 185 0.48 -3.88 0.63
CA ASN A 185 -0.14 -4.49 1.80
C ASN A 185 -1.59 -4.92 1.49
N GLU A 186 -2.21 -5.64 2.41
CA GLU A 186 -3.62 -6.01 2.29
C GLU A 186 -4.50 -4.78 2.07
N PRO A 187 -5.40 -4.81 1.07
CA PRO A 187 -6.36 -3.74 0.88
C PRO A 187 -7.33 -3.69 2.06
N PRO A 188 -7.95 -2.54 2.36
CA PRO A 188 -8.96 -2.44 3.42
C PRO A 188 -10.03 -3.52 3.29
N ALA A 189 -10.19 -4.32 4.35
CA ALA A 189 -11.07 -5.49 4.34
C ALA A 189 -12.56 -5.11 4.23
N LYS A 190 -12.93 -3.98 4.87
CA LYS A 190 -14.33 -3.52 4.95
C LYS A 190 -14.50 -2.22 4.17
N GLN A 191 -15.65 -2.14 3.47
CA GLN A 191 -16.10 -0.87 2.93
C GLN A 191 -16.68 -0.01 4.05
N THR A 192 -16.11 1.17 4.22
CA THR A 192 -16.47 2.13 5.27
C THR A 192 -17.37 3.25 4.73
N LEU A 193 -17.50 3.36 3.41
CA LEU A 193 -18.32 4.32 2.71
C LEU A 193 -19.57 3.63 2.16
N GLY A 194 -20.77 4.17 2.41
CA GLY A 194 -22.01 3.60 1.91
C GLY A 194 -23.12 4.64 1.82
N TRP A 195 -24.09 4.44 0.92
CA TRP A 195 -25.26 5.31 0.81
C TRP A 195 -26.12 5.23 2.07
N LYS A 196 -26.61 6.37 2.54
CA LYS A 196 -27.60 6.51 3.60
C LYS A 196 -28.99 6.75 2.98
N ASP A 197 -29.09 7.69 2.04
CA ASP A 197 -30.25 8.01 1.22
C ASP A 197 -29.85 8.51 -0.17
N SER A 198 -30.72 9.24 -0.88
CA SER A 198 -30.47 9.68 -2.26
C SER A 198 -29.27 10.60 -2.40
N ASN A 199 -29.11 11.55 -1.48
CA ASN A 199 -28.13 12.65 -1.56
C ASN A 199 -27.14 12.61 -0.41
N SER A 200 -27.21 11.58 0.45
CA SER A 200 -26.33 11.47 1.59
C SER A 200 -25.69 10.09 1.73
N TRP A 201 -24.58 10.04 2.41
CA TRP A 201 -23.79 8.84 2.65
C TRP A 201 -23.36 8.76 4.11
N ARG A 202 -22.98 7.58 4.53
CA ARG A 202 -22.34 7.35 5.83
C ARG A 202 -20.87 7.03 5.60
N ILE A 203 -20.06 7.49 6.52
CA ILE A 203 -18.65 7.13 6.63
C ILE A 203 -18.51 6.43 7.97
N ASP A 204 -18.34 5.11 7.95
CA ASP A 204 -18.10 4.34 9.17
C ASP A 204 -16.70 4.65 9.70
N GLN A 205 -16.42 4.28 10.95
CA GLN A 205 -15.16 4.57 11.59
C GLN A 205 -13.96 4.10 10.74
N ILE A 206 -13.19 5.07 10.25
CA ILE A 206 -12.02 4.80 9.42
C ILE A 206 -10.86 4.48 10.35
N LYS A 207 -10.38 3.25 10.26
CA LYS A 207 -9.09 2.92 10.84
C LYS A 207 -8.02 3.45 9.86
N LYS A 208 -7.25 4.45 10.28
CA LYS A 208 -6.12 4.90 9.47
C LYS A 208 -5.22 3.71 9.17
N PRO A 209 -4.61 3.63 7.98
CA PRO A 209 -3.60 2.61 7.70
C PRO A 209 -2.53 2.62 8.79
N ASN A 210 -2.20 3.82 9.26
CA ASN A 210 -1.20 4.08 10.26
C ASN A 210 -1.39 5.49 10.85
N ASN A 211 -0.91 5.74 12.07
CA ASN A 211 -1.01 7.05 12.72
C ASN A 211 -0.19 8.14 12.05
N SER A 212 0.91 7.79 11.39
CA SER A 212 1.76 8.71 10.63
C SER A 212 1.20 9.09 9.26
N CYS A 213 0.21 8.33 8.76
CA CYS A 213 -0.42 8.63 7.48
C CYS A 213 -1.43 9.78 7.60
N PRO A 214 -1.62 10.57 6.53
CA PRO A 214 -2.60 11.64 6.51
C PRO A 214 -4.02 11.11 6.75
N ALA A 215 -4.91 12.01 7.13
CA ALA A 215 -6.32 11.69 7.18
C ALA A 215 -6.81 11.32 5.77
N PRO A 216 -7.79 10.42 5.65
CA PRO A 216 -8.40 10.13 4.37
C PRO A 216 -9.03 11.39 3.75
N ILE A 217 -8.98 11.46 2.43
CA ILE A 217 -9.61 12.52 1.65
C ILE A 217 -10.93 12.00 1.12
N LEU A 218 -12.01 12.78 1.26
CA LEU A 218 -13.27 12.52 0.60
C LEU A 218 -13.30 13.31 -0.71
N SER A 219 -13.38 12.58 -1.83
CA SER A 219 -13.55 13.15 -3.18
C SER A 219 -14.99 13.00 -3.61
N ILE A 220 -15.65 14.09 -3.94
CA ILE A 220 -17.03 14.12 -4.41
C ILE A 220 -17.01 14.64 -5.84
N LYS A 221 -17.59 13.90 -6.77
CA LYS A 221 -17.61 14.28 -8.18
C LYS A 221 -19.01 14.10 -8.76
N MET A 222 -19.39 15.03 -9.59
CA MET A 222 -20.66 14.98 -10.31
C MET A 222 -20.41 15.06 -11.81
N TYR A 223 -21.04 14.14 -12.54
CA TYR A 223 -20.88 14.00 -13.99
C TYR A 223 -22.22 14.18 -14.68
N ASP A 224 -22.24 14.87 -15.82
CA ASP A 224 -23.40 14.90 -16.68
C ASP A 224 -23.55 13.54 -17.37
N LEU A 225 -24.72 12.92 -17.28
CA LEU A 225 -25.00 11.66 -17.96
C LEU A 225 -24.97 11.75 -19.49
N ASN A 226 -25.06 12.95 -20.04
CA ASN A 226 -24.99 13.20 -21.48
C ASN A 226 -23.56 13.51 -21.96
N ASP A 227 -22.60 13.71 -21.07
CA ASP A 227 -21.21 13.92 -21.44
C ASP A 227 -20.54 12.57 -21.77
N THR A 228 -20.21 12.38 -23.04
CA THR A 228 -19.52 11.16 -23.53
C THR A 228 -18.08 11.05 -23.04
N ASP A 229 -17.46 12.16 -22.68
CA ASP A 229 -16.07 12.21 -22.21
C ASP A 229 -15.96 11.94 -20.71
N TRP A 230 -17.09 11.84 -20.01
CA TRP A 230 -17.14 11.60 -18.56
C TRP A 230 -16.24 12.54 -17.75
N ARG A 231 -16.24 13.82 -18.13
CA ARG A 231 -15.55 14.86 -17.35
C ARG A 231 -16.41 15.29 -16.17
N PRO A 232 -15.85 15.43 -14.97
CA PRO A 232 -16.64 15.92 -13.86
C PRO A 232 -17.11 17.36 -14.14
N LEU A 233 -18.43 17.56 -14.10
CA LEU A 233 -19.04 18.88 -14.16
C LEU A 233 -18.68 19.71 -12.91
N TRP A 234 -18.59 19.02 -11.78
CA TRP A 234 -18.20 19.57 -10.50
C TRP A 234 -17.41 18.55 -9.70
N SER A 235 -16.42 19.01 -8.93
CA SER A 235 -15.65 18.15 -8.04
C SER A 235 -15.15 18.92 -6.82
N GLU A 236 -15.13 18.24 -5.68
CA GLU A 236 -14.58 18.76 -4.42
C GLU A 236 -13.78 17.66 -3.72
N GLU A 237 -12.67 18.04 -3.11
CA GLU A 237 -11.86 17.19 -2.25
C GLU A 237 -11.77 17.79 -0.85
N VAL A 238 -12.13 17.00 0.16
CA VAL A 238 -12.20 17.45 1.57
C VAL A 238 -11.38 16.50 2.43
N ASP A 239 -10.43 17.04 3.19
CA ASP A 239 -9.55 16.31 4.11
C ASP A 239 -9.90 16.51 5.59
N THR A 240 -10.77 17.50 5.89
CA THR A 240 -11.19 17.83 7.24
C THR A 240 -12.71 17.92 7.31
N ARG A 241 -13.30 17.41 8.40
CA ARG A 241 -14.78 17.41 8.59
C ARG A 241 -15.50 16.88 7.37
N LEU A 242 -15.19 15.63 7.00
CA LEU A 242 -15.75 14.98 5.82
C LEU A 242 -17.27 15.11 5.80
N PRO A 243 -17.87 15.76 4.76
CA PRO A 243 -19.30 15.89 4.64
C PRO A 243 -19.98 14.53 4.46
N THR A 244 -21.20 14.40 4.89
CA THR A 244 -22.03 13.18 4.75
C THR A 244 -23.22 13.38 3.84
N GLU A 245 -23.33 14.53 3.21
CA GLU A 245 -24.38 14.90 2.26
C GLU A 245 -23.81 15.79 1.15
N LEU A 246 -24.51 15.83 0.03
CA LEU A 246 -24.16 16.67 -1.10
C LEU A 246 -24.39 18.13 -0.73
N PRO A 247 -23.36 19.01 -0.88
CA PRO A 247 -23.56 20.44 -0.66
C PRO A 247 -24.47 21.04 -1.72
N LYS A 248 -25.04 22.21 -1.43
CA LYS A 248 -25.79 22.97 -2.43
C LYS A 248 -24.83 23.45 -3.54
N LEU A 249 -25.14 23.07 -4.78
CA LEU A 249 -24.30 23.34 -5.93
C LEU A 249 -24.93 24.39 -6.82
N ASN A 250 -24.10 25.17 -7.51
CA ASN A 250 -24.58 26.10 -8.54
C ASN A 250 -24.49 25.43 -9.91
N ILE A 251 -25.34 24.40 -10.10
CA ILE A 251 -25.48 23.68 -11.38
C ILE A 251 -26.97 23.64 -11.77
N PRO A 252 -27.30 23.45 -13.04
CA PRO A 252 -28.69 23.30 -13.46
C PRO A 252 -29.39 22.10 -12.76
N GLU A 253 -30.68 22.22 -12.56
CA GLU A 253 -31.47 21.05 -12.15
C GLU A 253 -31.43 19.98 -13.24
N GLY A 254 -31.33 18.73 -12.82
CA GLY A 254 -31.21 17.65 -13.77
C GLY A 254 -30.79 16.33 -13.16
N ARG A 255 -30.54 15.38 -14.04
CA ARG A 255 -30.10 14.03 -13.65
C ARG A 255 -28.59 13.87 -13.90
N TYR A 256 -27.87 13.54 -12.87
CA TYR A 256 -26.44 13.45 -12.83
C TYR A 256 -25.95 12.10 -12.28
N TRP A 257 -24.68 11.79 -12.52
CA TRP A 257 -24.01 10.67 -11.86
C TRP A 257 -23.13 11.21 -10.72
N LEU A 258 -23.45 10.80 -9.51
CA LEU A 258 -22.71 11.16 -8.31
C LEU A 258 -21.70 10.06 -7.97
N ASP A 259 -20.46 10.44 -7.78
CA ASP A 259 -19.35 9.59 -7.29
C ASP A 259 -18.80 10.20 -6.00
N VAL A 260 -18.83 9.41 -4.94
CA VAL A 260 -18.25 9.77 -3.64
C VAL A 260 -17.17 8.76 -3.32
N GLY A 261 -15.93 9.22 -3.24
CA GLY A 261 -14.76 8.39 -3.03
C GLY A 261 -14.02 8.74 -1.74
N LEU A 262 -13.65 7.74 -0.95
CA LEU A 262 -12.79 7.87 0.21
C LEU A 262 -11.39 7.36 -0.15
N ILE A 263 -10.40 8.25 -0.12
CA ILE A 263 -9.03 8.01 -0.56
C ILE A 263 -8.12 7.92 0.66
N GLN A 264 -7.45 6.79 0.83
CA GLN A 264 -6.39 6.60 1.81
C GLN A 264 -5.05 6.54 1.09
N SER A 265 -4.08 7.32 1.57
CA SER A 265 -2.77 7.45 0.94
C SER A 265 -1.67 6.94 1.84
N ARG A 266 -0.70 6.25 1.25
CA ARG A 266 0.61 5.95 1.79
C ARG A 266 1.67 6.06 0.72
N TRP A 267 2.93 5.96 1.11
CA TRP A 267 4.05 6.08 0.18
C TRP A 267 5.00 4.89 0.23
N GLN A 268 5.77 4.76 -0.81
CA GLN A 268 6.98 3.99 -0.88
C GLN A 268 8.06 4.88 -1.52
N GLY A 269 8.77 5.65 -0.67
CA GLY A 269 9.59 6.75 -1.13
C GLY A 269 8.76 7.85 -1.79
N GLU A 270 9.03 8.17 -3.04
CA GLU A 270 8.28 9.15 -3.83
C GLU A 270 7.06 8.57 -4.57
N LEU A 271 6.91 7.25 -4.60
CA LEU A 271 5.74 6.58 -5.18
C LEU A 271 4.58 6.64 -4.19
N SER A 272 3.45 7.23 -4.57
CA SER A 272 2.22 7.18 -3.77
C SER A 272 1.41 5.92 -4.08
N ILE A 273 0.78 5.35 -3.06
CA ILE A 273 -0.10 4.19 -3.16
C ILE A 273 -1.43 4.59 -2.53
N LEU A 274 -2.48 4.55 -3.34
CA LEU A 274 -3.81 5.01 -2.97
C LEU A 274 -4.77 3.82 -2.90
N ASP A 275 -5.47 3.70 -1.77
CA ASP A 275 -6.61 2.82 -1.60
C ASP A 275 -7.89 3.64 -1.63
N ILE A 276 -8.73 3.38 -2.64
CA ILE A 276 -9.93 4.17 -2.91
C ILE A 276 -11.16 3.29 -2.71
N GLN A 277 -12.06 3.73 -1.87
CA GLN A 277 -13.42 3.17 -1.77
C GLN A 277 -14.38 4.19 -2.35
N SER A 278 -15.09 3.83 -3.41
CA SER A 278 -16.04 4.74 -4.04
C SER A 278 -17.44 4.12 -4.08
N ILE A 279 -18.43 4.98 -3.94
CA ILE A 279 -19.86 4.65 -4.14
C ILE A 279 -20.41 5.55 -5.23
N THR A 280 -21.13 4.97 -6.17
CA THR A 280 -21.64 5.73 -7.33
C THR A 280 -23.12 5.43 -7.58
N ARG A 281 -23.86 6.43 -8.01
CA ARG A 281 -25.26 6.30 -8.40
C ARG A 281 -25.75 7.48 -9.24
N PRO A 282 -26.80 7.31 -10.04
CA PRO A 282 -27.53 8.45 -10.60
C PRO A 282 -28.32 9.13 -9.48
N ILE A 283 -28.39 10.46 -9.54
CA ILE A 283 -29.22 11.31 -8.69
C ILE A 283 -30.02 12.29 -9.53
N ASP A 284 -31.19 12.67 -9.05
CA ASP A 284 -31.94 13.82 -9.55
C ASP A 284 -31.57 15.00 -8.64
N TYR A 285 -30.98 16.04 -9.21
CA TYR A 285 -30.55 17.23 -8.47
C TYR A 285 -31.56 18.36 -8.70
N SER A 286 -32.10 18.88 -7.60
CA SER A 286 -32.93 20.10 -7.57
C SER A 286 -32.55 20.95 -6.36
N ASP A 287 -32.62 22.26 -6.49
CA ASP A 287 -32.34 23.21 -5.40
C ASP A 287 -33.33 23.08 -4.22
N ASP A 288 -34.53 22.59 -4.47
CA ASP A 288 -35.62 22.49 -3.49
C ASP A 288 -35.49 21.27 -2.53
N GLU A 289 -34.64 20.26 -2.86
CA GLU A 289 -34.45 19.07 -2.02
C GLU A 289 -33.36 19.22 -0.95
N LEU A 290 -32.70 20.37 -0.90
CA LEU A 290 -31.55 20.63 -0.01
C LEU A 290 -31.87 21.67 1.10
N GLU A 291 -33.18 21.99 1.34
CA GLU A 291 -33.61 22.83 2.45
C GLU A 291 -33.90 21.97 3.72
#